data_7c2d4a545af98299e1620fda18560e51
#
_entry.id   7c2d4a545af98299e1620fda18560e51
#
_cell.length_a   1.000
_cell.length_b   1.000
_cell.length_c   1.000
_cell.angle_alpha   90.00
_cell.angle_beta   90.00
_cell.angle_gamma   90.00
#
_symmetry.space_group_name_H-M   'P 1'
#
loop_
_entity.id
_entity.type
_entity.pdbx_description
1 polymer ?
#
loop_
_entity_poly.entity_id
_entity_poly.type
_entity_poly.pdbx_seq_one_letter_code
_entity_poly.pdbx_strand_id
1 'polypeptide(L)'
;MVCRRKSLYLQVETKCLIEKNKIDMREKIEALMAEIAGLKNLKEQEIEALRVRLLGKKGEITALFDEFRTVAPEMKREFGQKLNVLKQAATSKIEELKSSAESEAAQNKPAVDCSLPGDIVDLGSRHPVSIVREEIIKIFRKFGYDVAEGPEIEDDYHVFEALNFPPEHPARDMQDTFFVTSGKNPVLLRTHTSSVQVRAMEKLPLPIRIVCPGRVFRNEAISARAHCIFHQVEGLYIDEGVTFADMKQAILLFAREMFGPETKIRMRPSYFPFTEPSAEVDVSCNICHGKGCNVCKGTGWLEILGCGMVDPNVLEASGIDSKKYSGFAFGMGVERIAMLKWQVKDLRHYFENDLRFLKEFETSI
;
A
#
# COMPACT_ATOMS: atom_id res chain seq x y z
N MET A 1 -22.97 -91.14 46.04
CA MET A 1 -23.21 -89.97 46.94
C MET A 1 -22.17 -88.89 46.84
N VAL A 2 -21.01 -89.07 46.18
CA VAL A 2 -19.92 -88.13 46.13
C VAL A 2 -20.09 -86.97 45.05
N CYS A 3 -20.85 -87.26 43.97
CA CYS A 3 -21.00 -86.30 42.85
C CYS A 3 -22.01 -85.15 43.17
N ARG A 4 -22.96 -85.31 44.06
CA ARG A 4 -23.95 -84.26 44.45
C ARG A 4 -23.33 -83.22 45.42
N ARG A 5 -22.33 -83.58 46.23
CA ARG A 5 -21.69 -82.65 47.15
C ARG A 5 -20.72 -81.68 46.43
N LYS A 6 -20.03 -82.10 45.34
CA LYS A 6 -19.17 -81.21 44.53
C LYS A 6 -19.98 -80.17 43.77
N SER A 7 -21.17 -80.48 43.30
CA SER A 7 -22.04 -79.53 42.58
C SER A 7 -22.58 -78.42 43.51
N LEU A 8 -22.89 -78.79 44.79
CA LEU A 8 -23.39 -77.79 45.76
C LEU A 8 -22.31 -76.85 46.22
N TYR A 9 -21.10 -77.32 46.40
CA TYR A 9 -19.92 -76.47 46.78
C TYR A 9 -19.58 -75.48 45.67
N LEU A 10 -19.56 -75.87 44.39
CA LEU A 10 -19.30 -74.97 43.25
C LEU A 10 -20.45 -73.94 43.09
N GLN A 11 -21.69 -74.26 43.41
CA GLN A 11 -22.81 -73.31 43.39
C GLN A 11 -22.71 -72.26 44.52
N VAL A 12 -22.23 -72.66 45.70
CA VAL A 12 -22.02 -71.71 46.82
C VAL A 12 -20.83 -70.81 46.62
N GLU A 13 -19.69 -71.31 46.09
CA GLU A 13 -18.57 -70.52 45.74
C GLU A 13 -18.88 -69.50 44.59
N THR A 14 -19.61 -69.92 43.56
CA THR A 14 -20.03 -69.03 42.50
C THR A 14 -20.98 -67.92 42.98
N LYS A 15 -21.92 -68.27 43.91
CA LYS A 15 -22.83 -67.27 44.50
C LYS A 15 -22.07 -66.29 45.39
N CYS A 16 -21.09 -66.70 46.16
CA CYS A 16 -20.28 -65.87 47.03
C CYS A 16 -19.38 -64.94 46.21
N LEU A 17 -18.80 -65.42 45.10
CA LEU A 17 -18.03 -64.59 44.18
C LEU A 17 -18.89 -63.54 43.47
N ILE A 18 -20.12 -63.89 43.07
CA ILE A 18 -21.09 -62.97 42.45
C ILE A 18 -21.52 -61.89 43.45
N GLU A 19 -21.77 -62.20 44.68
CA GLU A 19 -22.12 -61.25 45.73
C GLU A 19 -20.94 -60.29 46.05
N LYS A 20 -19.72 -60.83 46.14
CA LYS A 20 -18.50 -60.02 46.36
C LYS A 20 -18.25 -59.03 45.23
N ASN A 21 -18.37 -59.45 43.99
CA ASN A 21 -18.27 -58.57 42.82
C ASN A 21 -19.39 -57.51 42.77
N LYS A 22 -20.58 -57.83 43.27
CA LYS A 22 -21.73 -56.90 43.37
C LYS A 22 -21.47 -55.80 44.38
N ILE A 23 -20.90 -56.11 45.52
CA ILE A 23 -20.57 -55.13 46.57
C ILE A 23 -19.46 -54.22 46.06
N ASP A 24 -18.39 -54.75 45.49
CA ASP A 24 -17.24 -53.98 44.98
C ASP A 24 -17.61 -53.02 43.88
N MET A 25 -18.44 -53.42 42.89
CA MET A 25 -18.88 -52.52 41.80
C MET A 25 -19.85 -51.44 42.31
N ARG A 26 -20.68 -51.74 43.29
CA ARG A 26 -21.61 -50.76 43.88
C ARG A 26 -20.84 -49.68 44.65
N GLU A 27 -19.86 -50.09 45.46
CA GLU A 27 -19.01 -49.19 46.22
C GLU A 27 -18.17 -48.29 45.30
N LYS A 28 -17.62 -48.84 44.20
CA LYS A 28 -16.89 -48.03 43.19
C LYS A 28 -17.77 -46.98 42.52
N ILE A 29 -19.02 -47.32 42.12
CA ILE A 29 -19.97 -46.36 41.52
C ILE A 29 -20.35 -45.26 42.52
N GLU A 30 -20.63 -45.63 43.78
CA GLU A 30 -21.02 -44.68 44.82
C GLU A 30 -19.85 -43.74 45.21
N ALA A 31 -18.64 -44.28 45.27
CA ALA A 31 -17.43 -43.50 45.52
C ALA A 31 -17.17 -42.47 44.40
N LEU A 32 -17.26 -42.88 43.14
CA LEU A 32 -17.10 -41.97 42.00
C LEU A 32 -18.20 -40.92 41.92
N MET A 33 -19.44 -41.28 42.24
CA MET A 33 -20.55 -40.33 42.32
C MET A 33 -20.31 -39.26 43.40
N ALA A 34 -19.84 -39.68 44.60
CA ALA A 34 -19.50 -38.78 45.69
C ALA A 34 -18.32 -37.84 45.30
N GLU A 35 -17.31 -38.42 44.66
CA GLU A 35 -16.15 -37.60 44.17
C GLU A 35 -16.62 -36.54 43.16
N ILE A 36 -17.40 -36.93 42.13
CA ILE A 36 -17.91 -36.00 41.11
C ILE A 36 -18.76 -34.89 41.72
N ALA A 37 -19.60 -35.24 42.71
CA ALA A 37 -20.45 -34.23 43.38
C ALA A 37 -19.62 -33.25 44.24
N GLY A 38 -18.48 -33.64 44.74
CA GLY A 38 -17.59 -32.81 45.56
C GLY A 38 -16.69 -31.88 44.78
N LEU A 39 -16.59 -31.99 43.43
CA LEU A 39 -15.71 -31.18 42.61
C LEU A 39 -16.18 -29.74 42.52
N LYS A 40 -15.31 -28.79 42.83
CA LYS A 40 -15.55 -27.32 42.76
C LYS A 40 -14.27 -26.61 42.36
N ASN A 41 -14.39 -25.55 41.56
CA ASN A 41 -13.35 -24.57 41.24
C ASN A 41 -12.04 -25.18 40.75
N LEU A 42 -12.09 -25.86 39.61
CA LEU A 42 -10.90 -26.43 38.94
C LEU A 42 -10.46 -25.52 37.80
N LYS A 43 -9.14 -25.47 37.60
CA LYS A 43 -8.55 -24.77 36.46
C LYS A 43 -8.76 -25.58 35.16
N GLU A 44 -8.74 -24.91 34.02
CA GLU A 44 -8.98 -25.51 32.72
C GLU A 44 -8.15 -26.78 32.44
N GLN A 45 -6.87 -26.77 32.80
CA GLN A 45 -5.97 -27.92 32.67
C GLN A 45 -6.39 -29.10 33.57
N GLU A 46 -6.87 -28.80 34.78
CA GLU A 46 -7.35 -29.80 35.73
C GLU A 46 -8.70 -30.41 35.29
N ILE A 47 -9.59 -29.61 34.66
CA ILE A 47 -10.84 -30.07 34.08
C ILE A 47 -10.58 -31.03 32.92
N GLU A 48 -9.62 -30.74 32.06
CA GLU A 48 -9.27 -31.64 30.96
C GLU A 48 -8.60 -32.92 31.45
N ALA A 49 -7.74 -32.83 32.42
CA ALA A 49 -7.15 -34.03 33.09
C ALA A 49 -8.23 -34.89 33.73
N LEU A 50 -9.21 -34.30 34.41
CA LEU A 50 -10.37 -34.97 35.00
C LEU A 50 -11.22 -35.66 33.91
N ARG A 51 -11.46 -34.97 32.79
CA ARG A 51 -12.22 -35.54 31.65
C ARG A 51 -11.53 -36.79 31.12
N VAL A 52 -10.23 -36.74 30.94
CA VAL A 52 -9.44 -37.88 30.44
C VAL A 52 -9.43 -39.02 31.44
N ARG A 53 -9.34 -38.73 32.75
CA ARG A 53 -9.34 -39.73 33.83
C ARG A 53 -10.69 -40.44 33.92
N LEU A 54 -11.81 -39.73 33.88
CA LEU A 54 -13.14 -40.30 34.04
C LEU A 54 -13.68 -40.87 32.75
N LEU A 55 -13.66 -40.14 31.64
CA LEU A 55 -14.35 -40.44 30.38
C LEU A 55 -13.43 -40.87 29.24
N GLY A 56 -12.10 -40.88 29.44
CA GLY A 56 -11.14 -41.29 28.42
C GLY A 56 -11.26 -42.74 28.00
N LYS A 57 -10.61 -43.16 26.91
CA LYS A 57 -10.60 -44.53 26.40
C LYS A 57 -10.15 -45.58 27.44
N LYS A 58 -9.31 -45.19 28.38
CA LYS A 58 -8.86 -46.00 29.55
C LYS A 58 -9.34 -45.37 30.85
N GLY A 59 -10.41 -44.58 30.82
CA GLY A 59 -10.89 -43.87 32.01
C GLY A 59 -11.65 -44.79 32.94
N GLU A 60 -11.78 -44.38 34.22
CA GLU A 60 -12.37 -45.17 35.31
C GLU A 60 -13.82 -45.60 35.00
N ILE A 61 -14.63 -44.70 34.44
CA ILE A 61 -16.03 -45.00 34.04
C ILE A 61 -16.03 -45.99 32.87
N THR A 62 -15.10 -45.85 31.92
CA THR A 62 -15.00 -46.76 30.77
C THR A 62 -14.59 -48.16 31.21
N ALA A 63 -13.66 -48.27 32.17
CA ALA A 63 -13.26 -49.53 32.75
C ALA A 63 -14.42 -50.24 33.50
N LEU A 64 -15.27 -49.47 34.21
CA LEU A 64 -16.49 -50.02 34.83
C LEU A 64 -17.52 -50.53 33.78
N PHE A 65 -17.59 -49.92 32.64
CA PHE A 65 -18.41 -50.43 31.52
C PHE A 65 -17.85 -51.75 30.93
N ASP A 66 -16.52 -51.92 30.94
CA ASP A 66 -15.91 -53.17 30.49
C ASP A 66 -16.08 -54.27 31.51
N GLU A 67 -15.94 -53.99 32.82
CA GLU A 67 -16.25 -54.89 33.92
C GLU A 67 -17.75 -55.30 33.89
N PHE A 68 -18.64 -54.38 33.57
CA PHE A 68 -20.09 -54.64 33.43
C PHE A 68 -20.43 -55.70 32.37
N ARG A 69 -19.60 -55.89 31.35
CA ARG A 69 -19.83 -56.93 30.32
C ARG A 69 -19.76 -58.33 30.90
N THR A 70 -19.03 -58.53 31.98
CA THR A 70 -18.82 -59.84 32.65
C THR A 70 -19.87 -60.13 33.72
N VAL A 71 -20.77 -59.19 34.04
CA VAL A 71 -21.79 -59.30 35.07
C VAL A 71 -22.94 -60.22 34.63
N ALA A 72 -23.50 -60.98 35.59
CA ALA A 72 -24.64 -61.96 35.41
C ALA A 72 -25.89 -61.25 34.80
N PRO A 73 -26.62 -61.89 33.90
CA PRO A 73 -27.79 -61.29 33.18
C PRO A 73 -28.84 -60.64 34.06
N GLU A 74 -29.08 -61.20 35.25
CA GLU A 74 -30.10 -60.74 36.20
C GLU A 74 -29.81 -59.35 36.80
N MET A 75 -28.54 -58.92 36.83
CA MET A 75 -28.09 -57.67 37.42
C MET A 75 -27.75 -56.58 36.37
N LYS A 76 -27.73 -56.96 35.10
CA LYS A 76 -27.37 -56.02 34.03
C LYS A 76 -28.28 -54.81 33.96
N ARG A 77 -29.56 -54.95 34.24
CA ARG A 77 -30.51 -53.84 34.20
C ARG A 77 -30.27 -52.77 35.26
N GLU A 78 -29.99 -53.21 36.52
CA GLU A 78 -29.75 -52.30 37.66
C GLU A 78 -28.42 -51.56 37.51
N PHE A 79 -27.31 -52.27 37.23
CA PHE A 79 -26.01 -51.68 37.07
C PHE A 79 -25.85 -50.83 35.81
N GLY A 80 -26.51 -51.22 34.70
CA GLY A 80 -26.54 -50.45 33.48
C GLY A 80 -27.20 -49.06 33.66
N GLN A 81 -28.28 -49.01 34.45
CA GLN A 81 -28.93 -47.74 34.79
C GLN A 81 -28.00 -46.84 35.66
N LYS A 82 -27.36 -47.41 36.69
CA LYS A 82 -26.45 -46.68 37.57
C LYS A 82 -25.21 -46.16 36.84
N LEU A 83 -24.61 -46.95 35.95
CA LEU A 83 -23.48 -46.56 35.11
C LEU A 83 -23.82 -45.43 34.14
N ASN A 84 -25.01 -45.49 33.56
CA ASN A 84 -25.48 -44.39 32.70
C ASN A 84 -25.69 -43.09 33.47
N VAL A 85 -26.29 -43.18 34.68
CA VAL A 85 -26.47 -42.03 35.58
C VAL A 85 -25.09 -41.44 35.98
N LEU A 86 -24.12 -42.30 36.34
CA LEU A 86 -22.75 -41.89 36.66
C LEU A 86 -22.10 -41.17 35.48
N LYS A 87 -22.23 -41.72 34.27
CA LYS A 87 -21.68 -41.12 33.07
C LYS A 87 -22.31 -39.74 32.76
N GLN A 88 -23.65 -39.66 32.89
CA GLN A 88 -24.35 -38.37 32.71
C GLN A 88 -23.92 -37.35 33.76
N ALA A 89 -23.83 -37.73 35.05
CA ALA A 89 -23.41 -36.88 36.11
C ALA A 89 -21.97 -36.34 35.88
N ALA A 90 -21.04 -37.21 35.45
CA ALA A 90 -19.69 -36.83 35.11
C ALA A 90 -19.64 -35.83 33.93
N THR A 91 -20.42 -36.09 32.86
CA THR A 91 -20.46 -35.20 31.70
C THR A 91 -21.03 -33.83 32.07
N SER A 92 -22.17 -33.78 32.73
CA SER A 92 -22.82 -32.54 33.16
C SER A 92 -21.93 -31.72 34.11
N LYS A 93 -21.24 -32.41 35.04
CA LYS A 93 -20.34 -31.71 35.97
C LYS A 93 -19.12 -31.12 35.27
N ILE A 94 -18.53 -31.81 34.30
CA ILE A 94 -17.42 -31.30 33.49
C ILE A 94 -17.86 -30.07 32.65
N GLU A 95 -19.06 -30.11 32.09
CA GLU A 95 -19.62 -28.95 31.34
C GLU A 95 -19.88 -27.76 32.25
N GLU A 96 -20.45 -27.99 33.45
CA GLU A 96 -20.63 -26.94 34.47
C GLU A 96 -19.30 -26.29 34.87
N LEU A 97 -18.27 -27.10 35.16
CA LEU A 97 -16.93 -26.61 35.54
C LEU A 97 -16.27 -25.84 34.38
N LYS A 98 -16.45 -26.29 33.13
CA LYS A 98 -15.92 -25.53 31.97
C LYS A 98 -16.61 -24.18 31.82
N SER A 99 -17.92 -24.13 31.87
CA SER A 99 -18.67 -22.87 31.73
C SER A 99 -18.34 -21.89 32.88
N SER A 100 -18.11 -22.41 34.10
CA SER A 100 -17.70 -21.59 35.23
C SER A 100 -16.28 -21.04 35.04
N ALA A 101 -15.33 -21.86 34.58
CA ALA A 101 -13.96 -21.43 34.31
C ALA A 101 -13.89 -20.42 33.15
N GLU A 102 -14.68 -20.58 32.10
CA GLU A 102 -14.78 -19.63 30.98
C GLU A 102 -15.38 -18.29 31.44
N SER A 103 -16.41 -18.31 32.30
CA SER A 103 -16.99 -17.07 32.83
C SER A 103 -16.05 -16.35 33.80
N GLU A 104 -15.28 -17.04 34.63
CA GLU A 104 -14.24 -16.44 35.46
C GLU A 104 -13.08 -15.87 34.64
N ALA A 105 -12.66 -16.56 33.57
CA ALA A 105 -11.64 -16.07 32.64
C ALA A 105 -12.13 -14.84 31.86
N ALA A 106 -13.41 -14.79 31.52
CA ALA A 106 -14.01 -13.62 30.86
C ALA A 106 -14.11 -12.40 31.78
N GLN A 107 -14.41 -12.61 33.07
CA GLN A 107 -14.46 -11.55 34.09
C GLN A 107 -13.08 -11.01 34.46
N ASN A 108 -12.04 -11.82 34.36
CA ASN A 108 -10.65 -11.43 34.65
C ASN A 108 -9.90 -10.80 33.47
N LYS A 109 -10.50 -10.68 32.28
CA LYS A 109 -9.93 -9.90 31.21
C LYS A 109 -10.01 -8.42 31.59
N PRO A 110 -8.90 -7.65 31.47
CA PRO A 110 -8.95 -6.22 31.72
C PRO A 110 -10.01 -5.62 30.77
N ALA A 111 -11.02 -5.00 31.34
CA ALA A 111 -12.02 -4.30 30.56
C ALA A 111 -11.30 -3.15 29.82
N VAL A 112 -11.35 -3.18 28.49
CA VAL A 112 -10.85 -2.05 27.69
C VAL A 112 -11.75 -0.85 27.99
N ASP A 113 -11.17 0.17 28.56
CA ASP A 113 -11.88 1.43 28.83
C ASP A 113 -12.07 2.19 27.51
N CYS A 114 -13.24 2.05 26.92
CA CYS A 114 -13.60 2.72 25.68
C CYS A 114 -13.82 4.24 25.83
N SER A 115 -13.76 4.78 27.05
CA SER A 115 -13.83 6.24 27.29
C SER A 115 -12.46 6.90 27.13
N LEU A 116 -11.38 6.15 27.19
CA LEU A 116 -10.05 6.64 26.90
C LEU A 116 -9.89 6.91 25.41
N PRO A 117 -9.21 8.02 25.03
CA PRO A 117 -8.87 8.24 23.64
C PRO A 117 -8.03 7.07 23.13
N GLY A 118 -8.32 6.59 21.91
CA GLY A 118 -7.49 5.59 21.26
C GLY A 118 -6.06 6.09 21.02
N ASP A 119 -5.14 5.18 20.76
CA ASP A 119 -3.79 5.54 20.35
C ASP A 119 -3.87 6.41 19.08
N ILE A 120 -3.20 7.55 19.14
CA ILE A 120 -3.11 8.45 17.99
C ILE A 120 -2.29 7.70 16.93
N VAL A 121 -2.95 7.32 15.84
CA VAL A 121 -2.26 6.83 14.64
C VAL A 121 -1.69 8.06 13.95
N ASP A 122 -0.36 8.16 13.88
CA ASP A 122 0.32 9.18 13.09
C ASP A 122 -0.11 9.05 11.63
N LEU A 123 -0.82 10.05 11.12
CA LEU A 123 -1.16 10.13 9.70
C LEU A 123 0.12 10.43 8.93
N GLY A 124 0.42 9.60 7.93
CA GLY A 124 1.53 9.89 7.03
C GLY A 124 1.26 11.13 6.19
N SER A 125 2.32 11.77 5.69
CA SER A 125 2.22 12.88 4.75
C SER A 125 2.42 12.38 3.31
N ARG A 126 1.80 13.07 2.36
CA ARG A 126 2.11 12.88 0.94
C ARG A 126 3.40 13.59 0.62
N HIS A 127 4.25 12.96 -0.20
CA HIS A 127 5.50 13.58 -0.61
C HIS A 127 5.24 14.90 -1.38
N PRO A 128 5.91 16.01 -1.06
CA PRO A 128 5.63 17.32 -1.66
C PRO A 128 5.74 17.35 -3.18
N VAL A 129 6.69 16.64 -3.77
CA VAL A 129 6.81 16.51 -5.24
C VAL A 129 5.55 15.85 -5.83
N SER A 130 4.99 14.83 -5.16
CA SER A 130 3.75 14.19 -5.61
C SER A 130 2.55 15.12 -5.53
N ILE A 131 2.47 15.94 -4.48
CA ILE A 131 1.39 16.93 -4.31
C ILE A 131 1.45 17.94 -5.46
N VAL A 132 2.62 18.53 -5.75
CA VAL A 132 2.78 19.52 -6.82
C VAL A 132 2.53 18.90 -8.19
N ARG A 133 3.05 17.70 -8.45
CA ARG A 133 2.79 16.99 -9.72
C ARG A 133 1.29 16.82 -9.98
N GLU A 134 0.55 16.38 -8.98
CA GLU A 134 -0.90 16.23 -9.13
C GLU A 134 -1.63 17.56 -9.29
N GLU A 135 -1.19 18.60 -8.62
CA GLU A 135 -1.75 19.94 -8.77
C GLU A 135 -1.54 20.47 -10.18
N ILE A 136 -0.33 20.33 -10.74
CA ILE A 136 -0.04 20.66 -12.15
C ILE A 136 -0.98 19.91 -13.10
N ILE A 137 -1.09 18.59 -12.91
CA ILE A 137 -1.98 17.74 -13.73
C ILE A 137 -3.44 18.19 -13.59
N LYS A 138 -3.91 18.48 -12.39
CA LYS A 138 -5.28 18.96 -12.15
C LYS A 138 -5.56 20.28 -12.86
N ILE A 139 -4.59 21.21 -12.86
CA ILE A 139 -4.72 22.49 -13.56
C ILE A 139 -4.87 22.27 -15.06
N PHE A 140 -3.99 21.49 -15.69
CA PHE A 140 -4.05 21.25 -17.13
C PHE A 140 -5.27 20.41 -17.54
N ARG A 141 -5.74 19.49 -16.71
CA ARG A 141 -7.02 18.80 -16.94
C ARG A 141 -8.22 19.74 -17.03
N LYS A 142 -8.25 20.81 -16.22
CA LYS A 142 -9.30 21.86 -16.35
C LYS A 142 -9.27 22.55 -17.72
N PHE A 143 -8.10 22.56 -18.37
CA PHE A 143 -7.92 23.15 -19.70
C PHE A 143 -8.09 22.13 -20.84
N GLY A 144 -8.55 20.91 -20.51
CA GLY A 144 -8.83 19.86 -21.48
C GLY A 144 -7.59 19.09 -21.94
N TYR A 145 -6.53 19.02 -21.12
CA TYR A 145 -5.39 18.17 -21.38
C TYR A 145 -5.60 16.78 -20.79
N ASP A 146 -5.28 15.76 -21.55
CA ASP A 146 -5.18 14.38 -21.07
C ASP A 146 -3.78 14.08 -20.52
N VAL A 147 -3.65 13.00 -19.77
CA VAL A 147 -2.36 12.56 -19.24
C VAL A 147 -1.82 11.44 -20.09
N ALA A 148 -0.61 11.60 -20.60
CA ALA A 148 0.13 10.55 -21.32
C ALA A 148 1.35 10.13 -20.53
N GLU A 149 1.58 8.83 -20.42
CA GLU A 149 2.74 8.24 -19.75
C GLU A 149 3.56 7.39 -20.73
N GLY A 150 4.84 7.25 -20.50
CA GLY A 150 5.75 6.48 -21.32
C GLY A 150 6.91 5.89 -20.53
N PRO A 151 7.73 5.04 -21.15
CA PRO A 151 8.82 4.35 -20.50
C PRO A 151 9.92 5.31 -20.03
N GLU A 152 10.63 4.94 -18.96
CA GLU A 152 11.81 5.65 -18.46
C GLU A 152 13.08 5.25 -19.24
N ILE A 153 13.09 4.02 -19.76
CA ILE A 153 14.15 3.49 -20.61
C ILE A 153 13.70 3.67 -22.05
N GLU A 154 14.50 4.39 -22.83
CA GLU A 154 14.14 4.83 -24.17
C GLU A 154 15.27 4.53 -25.18
N ASP A 155 14.92 4.58 -26.44
CA ASP A 155 15.86 4.57 -27.53
C ASP A 155 16.31 6.00 -27.90
N ASP A 156 17.38 6.07 -28.66
CA ASP A 156 17.97 7.31 -29.13
C ASP A 156 17.03 8.11 -30.05
N TYR A 157 16.21 7.43 -30.86
CA TYR A 157 15.26 8.06 -31.77
C TYR A 157 14.25 8.94 -31.03
N HIS A 158 13.56 8.38 -30.03
CA HIS A 158 12.50 9.11 -29.31
C HIS A 158 13.04 10.20 -28.38
N VAL A 159 14.29 10.07 -27.89
CA VAL A 159 14.87 11.07 -27.01
C VAL A 159 15.55 12.21 -27.78
N PHE A 160 16.14 11.93 -28.92
CA PHE A 160 16.96 12.89 -29.62
C PHE A 160 16.55 13.12 -31.11
N GLU A 161 16.58 12.05 -31.94
CA GLU A 161 16.47 12.21 -33.39
C GLU A 161 15.10 12.80 -33.79
N ALA A 162 14.00 12.24 -33.32
CA ALA A 162 12.65 12.73 -33.60
C ALA A 162 12.37 14.12 -33.03
N LEU A 163 13.20 14.58 -32.09
CA LEU A 163 13.14 15.91 -31.47
C LEU A 163 14.13 16.91 -32.11
N ASN A 164 14.53 16.65 -33.35
CA ASN A 164 15.39 17.54 -34.12
C ASN A 164 16.82 17.70 -33.55
N PHE A 165 17.32 16.66 -32.83
CA PHE A 165 18.71 16.57 -32.38
C PHE A 165 19.50 15.65 -33.31
N PRO A 166 20.17 16.16 -34.36
CA PRO A 166 21.03 15.33 -35.18
C PRO A 166 22.21 14.79 -34.37
N PRO A 167 22.86 13.68 -34.80
CA PRO A 167 23.90 13.00 -34.05
C PRO A 167 25.03 13.91 -33.58
N GLU A 168 25.37 14.92 -34.37
CA GLU A 168 26.48 15.85 -34.12
C GLU A 168 26.02 17.20 -33.52
N HIS A 169 24.80 17.29 -33.05
CA HIS A 169 24.26 18.53 -32.50
C HIS A 169 24.88 18.82 -31.14
N PRO A 170 25.46 20.01 -30.90
CA PRO A 170 26.13 20.34 -29.63
C PRO A 170 25.24 20.22 -28.40
N ALA A 171 23.93 20.49 -28.54
CA ALA A 171 22.95 20.35 -27.45
C ALA A 171 22.74 18.89 -27.02
N ARG A 172 23.08 17.89 -27.87
CA ARG A 172 23.00 16.47 -27.55
C ARG A 172 24.15 16.08 -26.62
N ASP A 173 25.34 16.58 -26.84
CA ASP A 173 26.51 16.36 -25.97
C ASP A 173 26.39 17.07 -24.62
N MET A 174 25.66 18.17 -24.57
CA MET A 174 25.39 18.94 -23.34
C MET A 174 24.33 18.27 -22.42
N GLN A 175 23.64 17.29 -22.91
CA GLN A 175 22.70 16.49 -22.11
C GLN A 175 23.46 15.31 -21.51
N ASP A 176 24.01 15.47 -20.31
CA ASP A 176 24.64 14.38 -19.56
C ASP A 176 23.66 13.21 -19.42
N THR A 177 23.83 12.21 -20.28
CA THR A 177 22.85 11.12 -20.45
C THR A 177 23.40 9.82 -19.86
N PHE A 178 22.55 9.09 -19.15
CA PHE A 178 22.86 7.74 -18.70
C PHE A 178 22.50 6.74 -19.80
N PHE A 179 23.51 6.19 -20.47
CA PHE A 179 23.34 5.10 -21.42
C PHE A 179 23.34 3.75 -20.72
N VAL A 180 22.31 2.95 -20.97
CA VAL A 180 22.19 1.57 -20.45
C VAL A 180 22.94 0.59 -21.33
N THR A 181 22.88 0.80 -22.65
CA THR A 181 23.64 0.04 -23.63
C THR A 181 24.37 0.96 -24.58
N SER A 182 25.48 0.46 -25.15
CA SER A 182 26.26 1.13 -26.19
C SER A 182 26.15 0.35 -27.52
N GLY A 183 26.42 1.01 -28.65
CA GLY A 183 26.43 0.39 -29.96
C GLY A 183 25.60 1.13 -30.99
N LYS A 184 25.13 0.43 -32.05
CA LYS A 184 24.39 1.08 -33.14
C LYS A 184 23.01 1.60 -32.74
N ASN A 185 22.37 0.97 -31.76
CA ASN A 185 21.07 1.38 -31.21
C ASN A 185 21.21 1.50 -29.69
N PRO A 186 21.72 2.61 -29.19
CA PRO A 186 21.91 2.80 -27.76
C PRO A 186 20.54 2.92 -27.06
N VAL A 187 20.46 2.32 -25.88
CA VAL A 187 19.34 2.44 -24.97
C VAL A 187 19.78 3.28 -23.80
N LEU A 188 18.93 4.23 -23.39
CA LEU A 188 19.29 5.24 -22.41
C LEU A 188 18.13 5.53 -21.44
N LEU A 189 18.45 6.16 -20.33
CA LEU A 189 17.44 6.72 -19.44
C LEU A 189 17.04 8.11 -19.98
N ARG A 190 15.76 8.35 -20.14
CA ARG A 190 15.24 9.59 -20.74
C ARG A 190 15.69 10.82 -19.96
N THR A 191 16.18 11.84 -20.65
CA THR A 191 16.64 13.10 -20.08
C THR A 191 15.53 14.15 -19.92
N HIS A 192 14.39 13.90 -20.53
CA HIS A 192 13.16 14.69 -20.52
C HIS A 192 11.96 13.80 -20.83
N THR A 193 10.75 14.32 -20.62
CA THR A 193 9.52 13.59 -20.93
C THR A 193 9.00 13.82 -22.36
N SER A 194 9.74 14.58 -23.18
CA SER A 194 9.38 14.83 -24.60
C SER A 194 9.35 13.57 -25.44
N SER A 195 10.06 12.48 -25.04
CA SER A 195 9.95 11.18 -25.70
C SER A 195 8.51 10.64 -25.67
N VAL A 196 7.74 10.95 -24.61
CA VAL A 196 6.32 10.60 -24.51
C VAL A 196 5.50 11.42 -25.51
N GLN A 197 5.88 12.68 -25.77
CA GLN A 197 5.22 13.52 -26.78
C GLN A 197 5.41 12.94 -28.18
N VAL A 198 6.62 12.48 -28.53
CA VAL A 198 6.90 11.79 -29.81
C VAL A 198 6.01 10.56 -29.95
N ARG A 199 5.99 9.70 -28.94
CA ARG A 199 5.13 8.49 -28.94
C ARG A 199 3.65 8.79 -29.04
N ALA A 200 3.21 9.90 -28.47
CA ALA A 200 1.83 10.35 -28.57
C ALA A 200 1.51 10.87 -29.99
N MET A 201 2.41 11.65 -30.60
CA MET A 201 2.27 12.13 -31.97
C MET A 201 2.19 10.99 -33.00
N GLU A 202 2.92 9.90 -32.78
CA GLU A 202 2.90 8.71 -33.64
C GLU A 202 1.59 7.90 -33.53
N LYS A 203 0.88 7.97 -32.41
CA LYS A 203 -0.21 7.03 -32.08
C LYS A 203 -1.58 7.68 -31.96
N LEU A 204 -1.64 8.92 -31.48
CA LEU A 204 -2.90 9.57 -31.19
C LEU A 204 -3.47 10.31 -32.40
N PRO A 205 -4.78 10.33 -32.57
CA PRO A 205 -5.42 11.17 -33.56
C PRO A 205 -5.34 12.65 -33.18
N LEU A 206 -5.25 13.51 -34.15
CA LEU A 206 -5.35 14.97 -33.99
C LEU A 206 -6.81 15.40 -33.73
N PRO A 207 -7.05 16.42 -32.89
CA PRO A 207 -6.04 17.22 -32.16
C PRO A 207 -5.44 16.50 -30.96
N ILE A 208 -4.17 16.78 -30.65
CA ILE A 208 -3.46 16.25 -29.50
C ILE A 208 -3.36 17.35 -28.45
N ARG A 209 -3.79 17.05 -27.21
CA ARG A 209 -3.68 17.95 -26.07
C ARG A 209 -3.36 17.13 -24.83
N ILE A 210 -2.09 17.03 -24.48
CA ILE A 210 -1.60 16.14 -23.43
C ILE A 210 -0.61 16.80 -22.47
N VAL A 211 -0.52 16.27 -21.25
CA VAL A 211 0.59 16.50 -20.33
C VAL A 211 1.28 15.17 -20.04
N CYS A 212 2.60 15.21 -19.99
CA CYS A 212 3.48 14.04 -19.84
C CYS A 212 4.25 14.15 -18.52
N PRO A 213 3.68 13.69 -17.39
CA PRO A 213 4.40 13.65 -16.12
C PRO A 213 5.35 12.46 -16.08
N GLY A 214 6.56 12.65 -15.52
CA GLY A 214 7.46 11.52 -15.35
C GLY A 214 8.78 11.88 -14.70
N ARG A 215 9.51 10.83 -14.26
CA ARG A 215 10.89 10.95 -13.83
C ARG A 215 11.79 11.08 -15.04
N VAL A 216 12.86 11.84 -14.87
CA VAL A 216 13.90 12.05 -15.87
C VAL A 216 15.27 11.97 -15.20
N PHE A 217 16.28 11.72 -16.00
CA PHE A 217 17.61 11.36 -15.53
C PHE A 217 18.66 12.17 -16.27
N ARG A 218 19.54 12.84 -15.52
CA ARG A 218 20.67 13.56 -16.10
C ARG A 218 21.92 13.29 -15.28
N ASN A 219 23.03 13.03 -15.94
CA ASN A 219 24.29 12.74 -15.27
C ASN A 219 24.96 14.02 -14.74
N GLU A 220 24.25 14.73 -13.89
CA GLU A 220 24.68 15.97 -13.26
C GLU A 220 25.13 15.74 -11.83
N ALA A 221 26.05 16.57 -11.35
CA ALA A 221 26.47 16.55 -9.95
C ALA A 221 25.34 17.03 -9.02
N ILE A 222 25.06 16.24 -7.99
CA ILE A 222 24.02 16.57 -6.99
C ILE A 222 24.42 17.83 -6.22
N SER A 223 23.50 18.79 -6.17
CA SER A 223 23.68 20.07 -5.49
C SER A 223 22.35 20.57 -4.90
N ALA A 224 22.37 21.72 -4.24
CA ALA A 224 21.15 22.36 -3.76
C ALA A 224 20.16 22.76 -4.88
N ARG A 225 20.56 22.69 -6.15
CA ARG A 225 19.77 23.15 -7.31
C ARG A 225 19.63 22.12 -8.43
N ALA A 226 20.40 21.05 -8.41
CA ALA A 226 20.42 19.99 -9.41
C ALA A 226 20.48 18.62 -8.73
N HIS A 227 19.82 17.64 -9.34
CA HIS A 227 19.87 16.23 -8.93
C HIS A 227 19.87 15.34 -10.18
N CYS A 228 20.57 14.22 -10.12
CA CYS A 228 20.65 13.29 -11.24
C CYS A 228 19.31 12.61 -11.59
N ILE A 229 18.37 12.65 -10.68
CA ILE A 229 16.98 12.19 -10.86
C ILE A 229 16.08 13.35 -10.46
N PHE A 230 15.11 13.68 -11.30
CA PHE A 230 14.10 14.69 -10.96
C PHE A 230 12.81 14.41 -11.75
N HIS A 231 11.76 15.18 -11.49
CA HIS A 231 10.46 15.00 -12.13
C HIS A 231 10.15 16.19 -13.04
N GLN A 232 9.63 15.86 -14.24
CA GLN A 232 9.12 16.86 -15.15
C GLN A 232 7.64 16.64 -15.41
N VAL A 233 6.95 17.71 -15.74
CA VAL A 233 5.67 17.69 -16.44
C VAL A 233 5.87 18.52 -17.68
N GLU A 234 5.75 17.88 -18.83
CA GLU A 234 5.74 18.55 -20.12
C GLU A 234 4.34 18.53 -20.72
N GLY A 235 4.01 19.52 -21.54
CA GLY A 235 2.75 19.60 -22.22
C GLY A 235 2.95 19.77 -23.72
N LEU A 236 2.02 19.20 -24.49
CA LEU A 236 1.94 19.29 -25.95
C LEU A 236 0.52 19.61 -26.36
N TYR A 237 0.36 20.61 -27.22
CA TYR A 237 -0.90 20.89 -27.89
C TYR A 237 -0.65 21.05 -29.38
N ILE A 238 -1.33 20.22 -30.19
CA ILE A 238 -1.28 20.25 -31.66
C ILE A 238 -2.70 20.29 -32.21
N ASP A 239 -2.98 21.27 -33.06
CA ASP A 239 -4.27 21.44 -33.75
C ASP A 239 -4.07 22.29 -35.01
N GLU A 240 -5.12 22.54 -35.77
CA GLU A 240 -5.09 23.47 -36.86
C GLU A 240 -5.01 24.91 -36.33
N GLY A 241 -4.03 25.68 -36.84
CA GLY A 241 -3.91 27.11 -36.55
C GLY A 241 -3.55 27.51 -35.12
N VAL A 242 -2.90 26.64 -34.37
CA VAL A 242 -2.36 26.94 -33.02
C VAL A 242 -1.26 28.02 -33.12
N THR A 243 -1.32 29.01 -32.25
CA THR A 243 -0.45 30.18 -32.30
C THR A 243 0.39 30.33 -31.02
N PHE A 244 1.42 31.15 -31.09
CA PHE A 244 2.22 31.58 -29.93
C PHE A 244 1.36 32.30 -28.86
N ALA A 245 0.28 32.97 -29.28
CA ALA A 245 -0.65 33.62 -28.36
C ALA A 245 -1.41 32.59 -27.51
N ASP A 246 -1.81 31.46 -28.12
CA ASP A 246 -2.48 30.35 -27.42
C ASP A 246 -1.55 29.74 -26.35
N MET A 247 -0.27 29.51 -26.71
CA MET A 247 0.76 29.07 -25.77
C MET A 247 0.92 30.03 -24.58
N LYS A 248 1.05 31.33 -24.88
CA LYS A 248 1.19 32.36 -23.84
C LYS A 248 -0.02 32.40 -22.92
N GLN A 249 -1.23 32.27 -23.48
CA GLN A 249 -2.45 32.22 -22.69
C GLN A 249 -2.53 30.99 -21.79
N ALA A 250 -2.21 29.81 -22.30
CA ALA A 250 -2.19 28.56 -21.52
C ALA A 250 -1.21 28.65 -20.34
N ILE A 251 -0.01 29.16 -20.59
CA ILE A 251 1.01 29.32 -19.55
C ILE A 251 0.62 30.39 -18.52
N LEU A 252 0.01 31.49 -18.93
CA LEU A 252 -0.50 32.53 -18.02
C LEU A 252 -1.60 31.97 -17.10
N LEU A 253 -2.53 31.20 -17.64
CA LEU A 253 -3.59 30.57 -16.88
C LEU A 253 -3.01 29.57 -15.87
N PHE A 254 -2.06 28.74 -16.30
CA PHE A 254 -1.34 27.84 -15.40
C PHE A 254 -0.65 28.61 -14.27
N ALA A 255 0.11 29.65 -14.59
CA ALA A 255 0.84 30.45 -13.60
C ALA A 255 -0.10 31.08 -12.56
N ARG A 256 -1.27 31.56 -12.98
CA ARG A 256 -2.28 32.15 -12.08
C ARG A 256 -2.96 31.10 -11.18
N GLU A 257 -3.29 29.93 -11.71
CA GLU A 257 -3.85 28.84 -10.92
C GLU A 257 -2.84 28.30 -9.90
N MET A 258 -1.56 28.20 -10.27
CA MET A 258 -0.51 27.65 -9.43
C MET A 258 0.00 28.61 -8.34
N PHE A 259 0.18 29.89 -8.68
CA PHE A 259 0.85 30.88 -7.84
C PHE A 259 -0.05 32.06 -7.40
N GLY A 260 -1.29 32.06 -7.85
CA GLY A 260 -2.29 33.06 -7.51
C GLY A 260 -2.64 34.05 -8.64
N PRO A 261 -3.82 34.69 -8.58
CA PRO A 261 -4.42 35.43 -9.69
C PRO A 261 -3.60 36.68 -10.11
N GLU A 262 -2.84 37.25 -9.22
CA GLU A 262 -2.00 38.44 -9.50
C GLU A 262 -0.66 38.09 -10.17
N THR A 263 -0.39 36.81 -10.41
CA THR A 263 0.85 36.36 -11.03
C THR A 263 0.97 36.86 -12.45
N LYS A 264 2.10 37.47 -12.75
CA LYS A 264 2.48 37.94 -14.10
C LYS A 264 3.55 37.00 -14.66
N ILE A 265 3.54 36.83 -15.97
CA ILE A 265 4.59 36.10 -16.68
C ILE A 265 5.45 37.06 -17.52
N ARG A 266 6.71 36.67 -17.69
CA ARG A 266 7.66 37.28 -18.60
C ARG A 266 8.30 36.20 -19.44
N MET A 267 8.24 36.32 -20.75
CA MET A 267 8.86 35.38 -21.68
C MET A 267 10.18 35.98 -22.15
N ARG A 268 11.24 35.21 -22.05
CA ARG A 268 12.58 35.57 -22.56
C ARG A 268 12.89 34.64 -23.73
N PRO A 269 13.34 35.17 -24.89
CA PRO A 269 13.79 34.33 -25.99
C PRO A 269 14.84 33.32 -25.53
N SER A 270 14.70 32.09 -25.99
CA SER A 270 15.61 30.99 -25.72
C SER A 270 15.74 30.11 -26.96
N TYR A 271 16.55 29.08 -26.91
CA TYR A 271 16.69 28.11 -27.97
C TYR A 271 16.51 26.68 -27.45
N PHE A 272 15.64 25.94 -28.12
CA PHE A 272 15.53 24.49 -27.93
C PHE A 272 15.45 23.84 -29.30
N PRO A 273 16.12 22.70 -29.56
CA PRO A 273 16.17 22.07 -30.87
C PRO A 273 14.79 21.69 -31.45
N PHE A 274 13.85 21.38 -30.57
CA PHE A 274 12.52 20.86 -30.88
C PHE A 274 11.42 21.94 -30.99
N THR A 275 11.78 23.22 -30.75
CA THR A 275 10.79 24.32 -30.83
C THR A 275 11.41 25.58 -31.45
N GLU A 276 10.61 26.31 -32.28
CA GLU A 276 10.96 27.60 -32.86
C GLU A 276 9.66 28.40 -33.17
N PRO A 277 9.45 29.61 -32.61
CA PRO A 277 10.30 30.30 -31.61
C PRO A 277 10.19 29.67 -30.23
N SER A 278 11.27 29.74 -29.47
CA SER A 278 11.37 29.22 -28.12
C SER A 278 11.51 30.34 -27.09
N ALA A 279 11.06 30.06 -25.86
CA ALA A 279 11.17 31.00 -24.76
C ALA A 279 11.33 30.29 -23.41
N GLU A 280 12.04 30.93 -22.49
CA GLU A 280 11.96 30.64 -21.07
C GLU A 280 10.93 31.54 -20.40
N VAL A 281 10.17 31.01 -19.46
CA VAL A 281 9.11 31.74 -18.78
C VAL A 281 9.47 31.96 -17.31
N ASP A 282 9.45 33.24 -16.95
CA ASP A 282 9.55 33.66 -15.57
C ASP A 282 8.18 34.09 -15.03
N VAL A 283 7.93 33.81 -13.76
CA VAL A 283 6.80 34.36 -13.01
C VAL A 283 7.26 35.49 -12.09
N SER A 284 6.38 36.45 -11.83
CA SER A 284 6.64 37.48 -10.80
C SER A 284 6.80 36.79 -9.43
N CYS A 285 7.85 37.17 -8.71
CA CYS A 285 8.14 36.58 -7.40
C CYS A 285 6.98 36.87 -6.43
N ASN A 286 6.33 35.82 -5.96
CA ASN A 286 5.21 35.88 -5.03
C ASN A 286 5.63 36.31 -3.61
N ILE A 287 6.91 36.20 -3.27
CA ILE A 287 7.46 36.55 -1.94
C ILE A 287 7.64 38.06 -1.82
N CYS A 288 8.25 38.69 -2.83
CA CYS A 288 8.55 40.13 -2.80
C CYS A 288 7.61 40.96 -3.71
N HIS A 289 6.65 40.32 -4.33
CA HIS A 289 5.74 40.96 -5.28
C HIS A 289 6.45 41.82 -6.36
N GLY A 290 7.54 41.26 -6.88
CA GLY A 290 8.33 41.92 -7.93
C GLY A 290 9.35 42.98 -7.45
N LYS A 291 9.43 43.26 -6.16
CA LYS A 291 10.36 44.29 -5.61
C LYS A 291 11.82 43.86 -5.53
N GLY A 292 12.07 42.57 -5.64
CA GLY A 292 13.40 41.98 -5.47
C GLY A 292 13.64 41.48 -4.04
N CYS A 293 14.13 40.25 -3.90
CA CYS A 293 14.50 39.63 -2.63
C CYS A 293 15.62 38.61 -2.85
N ASN A 294 16.10 37.98 -1.77
CA ASN A 294 17.15 36.97 -1.84
C ASN A 294 16.78 35.75 -2.67
N VAL A 295 15.47 35.36 -2.70
CA VAL A 295 14.96 34.20 -3.46
C VAL A 295 15.03 34.47 -4.97
N CYS A 296 14.57 35.63 -5.40
CA CYS A 296 14.68 36.06 -6.82
C CYS A 296 15.97 36.76 -7.15
N LYS A 297 16.97 36.80 -6.22
CA LYS A 297 18.25 37.43 -6.39
C LYS A 297 18.16 38.94 -6.82
N GLY A 298 17.18 39.65 -6.27
CA GLY A 298 16.93 41.04 -6.57
C GLY A 298 16.19 41.32 -7.86
N THR A 299 15.94 40.33 -8.71
CA THR A 299 15.33 40.51 -10.04
C THR A 299 13.82 40.73 -10.03
N GLY A 300 13.13 40.25 -8.99
CA GLY A 300 11.67 40.21 -8.91
C GLY A 300 11.01 39.09 -9.75
N TRP A 301 11.79 38.25 -10.43
CA TRP A 301 11.33 37.20 -11.34
C TRP A 301 11.96 35.86 -11.01
N LEU A 302 11.19 34.77 -11.27
CA LEU A 302 11.62 33.41 -11.01
C LEU A 302 11.28 32.55 -12.22
N GLU A 303 12.29 31.93 -12.83
CA GLU A 303 12.13 31.02 -13.94
C GLU A 303 11.45 29.74 -13.49
N ILE A 304 10.44 29.30 -14.26
CA ILE A 304 9.62 28.11 -13.93
C ILE A 304 9.60 27.05 -15.02
N LEU A 305 9.69 27.41 -16.31
CA LEU A 305 9.58 26.50 -17.43
C LEU A 305 10.20 27.03 -18.72
N GLY A 306 10.50 26.09 -19.64
CA GLY A 306 10.78 26.38 -21.03
C GLY A 306 9.56 26.07 -21.91
N CYS A 307 9.40 26.78 -23.01
CA CYS A 307 8.31 26.55 -23.96
C CYS A 307 8.67 27.00 -25.38
N GLY A 308 7.87 26.62 -26.36
CA GLY A 308 8.02 27.08 -27.74
C GLY A 308 6.98 26.49 -28.67
N MET A 309 6.92 27.02 -29.89
CA MET A 309 6.13 26.40 -30.96
C MET A 309 6.89 25.17 -31.44
N VAL A 310 6.17 24.07 -31.66
CA VAL A 310 6.78 22.80 -32.11
C VAL A 310 7.43 23.01 -33.48
N ASP A 311 8.68 22.61 -33.62
CA ASP A 311 9.41 22.73 -34.89
C ASP A 311 8.71 21.89 -35.97
N PRO A 312 8.53 22.41 -37.19
CA PRO A 312 7.95 21.66 -38.33
C PRO A 312 8.63 20.31 -38.58
N ASN A 313 9.96 20.21 -38.38
CA ASN A 313 10.68 18.95 -38.57
C ASN A 313 10.24 17.90 -37.55
N VAL A 314 9.91 18.29 -36.30
CA VAL A 314 9.40 17.38 -35.25
C VAL A 314 8.02 16.84 -35.60
N LEU A 315 7.15 17.71 -36.17
CA LEU A 315 5.82 17.29 -36.66
C LEU A 315 5.96 16.29 -37.81
N GLU A 316 6.82 16.60 -38.80
CA GLU A 316 7.06 15.75 -39.96
C GLU A 316 7.71 14.42 -39.61
N ALA A 317 8.68 14.41 -38.68
CA ALA A 317 9.30 13.17 -38.16
C ALA A 317 8.26 12.24 -37.50
N SER A 318 7.20 12.81 -36.93
CA SER A 318 6.09 12.06 -36.32
C SER A 318 4.93 11.80 -37.29
N GLY A 319 5.07 12.13 -38.62
CA GLY A 319 4.08 11.90 -39.66
C GLY A 319 2.92 12.90 -39.67
N ILE A 320 3.07 14.06 -39.06
CA ILE A 320 2.05 15.14 -39.02
C ILE A 320 2.40 16.20 -40.05
N ASP A 321 1.43 16.57 -40.88
CA ASP A 321 1.58 17.62 -41.91
C ASP A 321 1.74 19.00 -41.27
N SER A 322 3.00 19.49 -41.24
CA SER A 322 3.37 20.79 -40.67
C SER A 322 2.80 22.00 -41.38
N LYS A 323 2.26 21.84 -42.62
CA LYS A 323 1.57 22.92 -43.36
C LYS A 323 0.13 23.10 -42.91
N LYS A 324 -0.46 22.06 -42.36
CA LYS A 324 -1.86 22.07 -41.91
C LYS A 324 -1.95 22.27 -40.39
N TYR A 325 -1.06 21.62 -39.65
CA TYR A 325 -1.09 21.60 -38.21
C TYR A 325 0.08 22.38 -37.61
N SER A 326 -0.18 23.04 -36.52
CA SER A 326 0.83 23.69 -35.67
C SER A 326 0.60 23.34 -34.23
N GLY A 327 1.61 23.58 -33.39
CA GLY A 327 1.46 23.25 -31.99
C GLY A 327 2.48 23.97 -31.11
N PHE A 328 2.30 23.85 -29.83
CA PHE A 328 3.28 24.30 -28.86
C PHE A 328 3.58 23.23 -27.82
N ALA A 329 4.77 23.31 -27.26
CA ALA A 329 5.19 22.49 -26.15
C ALA A 329 5.74 23.35 -25.01
N PHE A 330 5.69 22.83 -23.79
CA PHE A 330 6.29 23.43 -22.62
C PHE A 330 6.78 22.33 -21.67
N GLY A 331 7.80 22.67 -20.85
CA GLY A 331 8.34 21.69 -19.87
C GLY A 331 8.77 22.37 -18.59
N MET A 332 8.37 21.79 -17.44
CA MET A 332 8.68 22.31 -16.12
C MET A 332 9.19 21.23 -15.19
N GLY A 333 10.18 21.57 -14.35
CA GLY A 333 10.65 20.71 -13.26
C GLY A 333 9.73 20.82 -12.05
N VAL A 334 9.17 19.68 -11.61
CA VAL A 334 8.21 19.64 -10.49
C VAL A 334 8.84 20.11 -9.20
N GLU A 335 10.09 19.69 -8.92
CA GLU A 335 10.84 20.13 -7.75
C GLU A 335 11.05 21.64 -7.73
N ARG A 336 11.31 22.22 -8.91
CA ARG A 336 11.47 23.67 -9.02
C ARG A 336 10.21 24.42 -8.62
N ILE A 337 9.07 23.96 -9.10
CA ILE A 337 7.76 24.52 -8.72
C ILE A 337 7.50 24.31 -7.22
N ALA A 338 7.80 23.11 -6.69
CA ALA A 338 7.67 22.82 -5.26
C ALA A 338 8.56 23.72 -4.38
N MET A 339 9.81 23.91 -4.78
CA MET A 339 10.72 24.81 -4.07
C MET A 339 10.17 26.24 -4.02
N LEU A 340 9.59 26.73 -5.09
CA LEU A 340 9.01 28.07 -5.15
C LEU A 340 7.74 28.18 -4.29
N LYS A 341 6.88 27.14 -4.34
CA LYS A 341 5.62 27.12 -3.61
C LYS A 341 5.82 27.11 -2.09
N TRP A 342 6.74 26.28 -1.61
CA TRP A 342 6.99 26.09 -0.18
C TRP A 342 8.29 26.74 0.32
N GLN A 343 8.97 27.51 -0.51
CA GLN A 343 10.19 28.22 -0.17
C GLN A 343 11.33 27.32 0.32
N VAL A 344 11.36 26.07 -0.16
CA VAL A 344 12.44 25.11 0.10
C VAL A 344 13.70 25.59 -0.62
N LYS A 345 14.81 25.74 0.12
CA LYS A 345 16.03 26.31 -0.41
C LYS A 345 16.99 25.30 -1.02
N ASP A 346 16.82 24.05 -0.68
CA ASP A 346 17.70 22.95 -1.07
C ASP A 346 16.90 21.80 -1.65
N LEU A 347 17.13 21.50 -2.91
CA LEU A 347 16.43 20.44 -3.66
C LEU A 347 16.68 19.05 -3.09
N ARG A 348 17.82 18.81 -2.43
CA ARG A 348 18.20 17.52 -1.87
C ARG A 348 17.22 17.03 -0.82
N HIS A 349 16.54 17.91 -0.08
CA HIS A 349 15.54 17.55 0.91
C HIS A 349 14.38 16.71 0.33
N TYR A 350 14.08 16.85 -0.95
CA TYR A 350 13.07 16.03 -1.61
C TYR A 350 13.52 14.58 -1.86
N PHE A 351 14.82 14.28 -1.72
CA PHE A 351 15.41 12.97 -2.04
C PHE A 351 16.05 12.27 -0.84
N GLU A 352 16.26 12.98 0.27
CA GLU A 352 16.93 12.46 1.46
C GLU A 352 16.00 11.63 2.37
N ASN A 353 14.69 11.65 2.12
CA ASN A 353 13.67 10.96 2.91
C ASN A 353 13.72 11.29 4.42
N ASP A 354 14.06 12.53 4.78
CA ASP A 354 14.08 13.02 6.17
C ASP A 354 12.62 13.14 6.67
N LEU A 355 12.26 12.32 7.66
CA LEU A 355 10.91 12.33 8.22
C LEU A 355 10.53 13.68 8.85
N ARG A 356 11.49 14.44 9.38
CA ARG A 356 11.24 15.78 9.93
C ARG A 356 10.77 16.74 8.85
N PHE A 357 11.41 16.68 7.68
CA PHE A 357 11.00 17.47 6.51
C PHE A 357 9.65 17.02 5.97
N LEU A 358 9.41 15.70 5.85
CA LEU A 358 8.16 15.17 5.33
C LEU A 358 6.96 15.48 6.23
N LYS A 359 7.15 15.49 7.55
CA LYS A 359 6.11 15.85 8.52
C LYS A 359 5.59 17.28 8.37
N GLU A 360 6.38 18.20 7.82
CA GLU A 360 5.94 19.58 7.54
C GLU A 360 4.77 19.63 6.53
N PHE A 361 4.53 18.54 5.78
CA PHE A 361 3.49 18.44 4.75
C PHE A 361 2.26 17.62 5.17
N GLU A 362 2.13 17.21 6.44
CA GLU A 362 1.00 16.39 6.93
C GLU A 362 -0.37 17.06 6.71
N THR A 363 -0.42 18.39 6.73
CA THR A 363 -1.65 19.17 6.52
C THR A 363 -1.92 19.53 5.06
N SER A 364 -1.01 19.15 4.16
CA SER A 364 -1.10 19.47 2.72
C SER A 364 -1.78 18.33 1.96
N ILE A 365 -3.02 17.98 2.35
CA ILE A 365 -3.80 16.89 1.74
C ILE A 365 -4.63 17.38 0.56
#